data_e51e3ee1c29dd8ea7aac0a72f53f99ad
#
_entry.id   e51e3ee1c29dd8ea7aac0a72f53f99ad
#
_cell.length_a   1.000
_cell.length_b   1.000
_cell.length_c   1.000
_cell.angle_alpha   90.00
_cell.angle_beta   90.00
_cell.angle_gamma   90.00
#
_symmetry.space_group_name_H-M   'P 1'
#
loop_
_entity.id
_entity.type
_entity.pdbx_description
1 polymer ?
#
loop_
_entity_poly.entity_id
_entity_poly.type
_entity_poly.pdbx_seq_one_letter_code
_entity_poly.pdbx_strand_id
1 'polypeptide(L)'
;MAKLKIVKMGDEILRKVCRPVEKITPRTVMLLDDMIETMRDADGCGLAAPQVGILRRIAVVEVEPGQVIELINPKIIAFAGQQEEQEGCLSIPNRWGVTRRPKHVTVRAMNRNGETFEVSGSDLLARALCHEIDHLDGKLFVDCMIKEVE
;
A
#
# COMPACT_ATOMS: atom_id res chain seq x y z
N MET A 1 17.88 3.43 10.46
CA MET A 1 16.97 3.25 9.33
C MET A 1 17.72 2.63 8.16
N ALA A 2 17.07 1.77 7.42
CA ALA A 2 17.70 1.06 6.30
C ALA A 2 16.77 1.04 5.11
N LYS A 3 17.38 1.09 3.92
CA LYS A 3 16.64 0.86 2.68
C LYS A 3 16.49 -0.63 2.47
N LEU A 4 15.28 -1.05 2.15
CA LEU A 4 14.97 -2.44 1.91
C LEU A 4 14.91 -2.71 0.41
N LYS A 5 15.18 -3.95 0.03
CA LYS A 5 15.10 -4.34 -1.37
C LYS A 5 13.64 -4.55 -1.75
N ILE A 6 13.20 -3.91 -2.84
CA ILE A 6 11.84 -4.07 -3.35
C ILE A 6 11.77 -5.34 -4.20
N VAL A 7 10.87 -6.23 -3.80
CA VAL A 7 10.58 -7.48 -4.51
C VAL A 7 9.79 -7.16 -5.78
N LYS A 8 10.12 -7.81 -6.89
CA LYS A 8 9.49 -7.57 -8.18
C LYS A 8 8.47 -8.65 -8.53
N MET A 9 7.53 -8.28 -9.40
CA MET A 9 6.52 -9.21 -9.94
C MET A 9 7.21 -10.44 -10.55
N GLY A 10 6.65 -11.60 -10.31
CA GLY A 10 7.25 -12.90 -10.62
C GLY A 10 7.67 -13.64 -9.36
N ASP A 11 7.93 -12.92 -8.27
CA ASP A 11 8.18 -13.53 -6.97
C ASP A 11 6.84 -13.89 -6.34
N GLU A 12 6.70 -15.12 -5.90
CA GLU A 12 5.45 -15.64 -5.34
C GLU A 12 4.98 -14.91 -4.10
N ILE A 13 5.89 -14.26 -3.36
CA ILE A 13 5.54 -13.57 -2.12
C ILE A 13 4.49 -12.47 -2.36
N LEU A 14 4.50 -11.86 -3.55
CA LEU A 14 3.55 -10.80 -3.89
C LEU A 14 2.12 -11.30 -4.07
N ARG A 15 1.95 -12.62 -4.19
CA ARG A 15 0.64 -13.26 -4.37
C ARG A 15 0.11 -13.90 -3.08
N LYS A 16 0.82 -13.77 -1.99
CA LYS A 16 0.42 -14.35 -0.70
C LYS A 16 -0.38 -13.35 0.12
N VAL A 17 -1.32 -13.88 0.91
CA VAL A 17 -2.11 -13.09 1.84
C VAL A 17 -1.28 -12.85 3.10
N CYS A 18 -1.24 -11.61 3.56
CA CYS A 18 -0.49 -11.23 4.73
C CYS A 18 -1.25 -11.56 6.02
N ARG A 19 -0.50 -11.89 7.06
CA ARG A 19 -1.06 -12.14 8.38
C ARG A 19 -1.28 -10.83 9.13
N PRO A 20 -2.38 -10.72 9.92
CA PRO A 20 -2.57 -9.56 10.79
C PRO A 20 -1.43 -9.40 11.78
N VAL A 21 -1.15 -8.17 12.15
CA VAL A 21 -0.22 -7.84 13.23
C VAL A 21 -0.98 -7.99 14.55
N GLU A 22 -0.54 -8.90 15.40
CA GLU A 22 -1.20 -9.13 16.69
C GLU A 22 -0.67 -8.18 17.77
N LYS A 23 0.62 -7.81 17.67
CA LYS A 23 1.26 -6.95 18.66
C LYS A 23 2.25 -6.03 17.96
N ILE A 24 2.17 -4.74 18.28
CA ILE A 24 3.12 -3.75 17.78
C ILE A 24 4.35 -3.77 18.69
N THR A 25 5.50 -4.11 18.12
CA THR A 25 6.76 -4.23 18.82
C THR A 25 7.77 -3.20 18.29
N PRO A 26 8.92 -3.01 18.93
CA PRO A 26 9.97 -2.18 18.35
C PRO A 26 10.38 -2.60 16.94
N ARG A 27 10.29 -3.89 16.60
CA ARG A 27 10.54 -4.38 15.25
C ARG A 27 9.52 -3.86 14.25
N THR A 28 8.24 -3.77 14.66
CA THR A 28 7.17 -3.22 13.83
C THR A 28 7.47 -1.77 13.51
N VAL A 29 7.87 -0.98 14.51
CA VAL A 29 8.20 0.43 14.33
C VAL A 29 9.41 0.59 13.40
N MET A 30 10.44 -0.23 13.59
CA MET A 30 11.62 -0.23 12.73
C MET A 30 11.25 -0.54 11.27
N LEU A 31 10.38 -1.53 11.07
CA LEU A 31 9.91 -1.88 9.73
C LEU A 31 9.17 -0.71 9.08
N LEU A 32 8.31 -0.03 9.82
CA LEU A 32 7.61 1.16 9.30
C LEU A 32 8.60 2.23 8.86
N ASP A 33 9.60 2.53 9.69
CA ASP A 33 10.62 3.53 9.35
C ASP A 33 11.40 3.14 8.11
N ASP A 34 11.80 1.87 8.00
CA ASP A 34 12.54 1.35 6.85
C ASP A 34 11.69 1.37 5.59
N MET A 35 10.40 1.04 5.71
CA MET A 35 9.47 1.10 4.57
C MET A 35 9.27 2.53 4.08
N ILE A 36 9.14 3.49 5.00
CA ILE A 36 9.00 4.90 4.64
C ILE A 36 10.24 5.38 3.88
N GLU A 37 11.42 5.06 4.38
CA GLU A 37 12.68 5.43 3.73
C GLU A 37 12.80 4.79 2.34
N THR A 38 12.46 3.51 2.24
CA THR A 38 12.50 2.77 0.97
C THR A 38 11.54 3.37 -0.06
N MET A 39 10.32 3.67 0.38
CA MET A 39 9.30 4.29 -0.47
C MET A 39 9.77 5.63 -1.02
N ARG A 40 10.32 6.49 -0.15
CA ARG A 40 10.81 7.83 -0.54
C ARG A 40 12.00 7.74 -1.48
N ASP A 41 12.92 6.83 -1.22
CA ASP A 41 14.08 6.62 -2.07
C ASP A 41 13.69 6.19 -3.49
N ALA A 42 12.59 5.45 -3.61
CA ALA A 42 12.08 4.97 -4.89
C ALA A 42 11.06 5.92 -5.53
N ASP A 43 10.84 7.09 -4.95
CA ASP A 43 9.84 8.07 -5.40
C ASP A 43 8.43 7.51 -5.51
N GLY A 44 8.07 6.57 -4.62
CA GLY A 44 6.74 6.00 -4.57
C GLY A 44 5.83 6.75 -3.61
N CYS A 45 4.52 6.65 -3.81
CA CYS A 45 3.54 7.23 -2.91
C CYS A 45 2.91 6.19 -1.96
N GLY A 46 3.33 4.94 -2.08
CA GLY A 46 2.88 3.87 -1.20
C GLY A 46 3.80 2.66 -1.27
N LEU A 47 3.82 1.89 -0.20
CA LEU A 47 4.58 0.64 -0.13
C LEU A 47 3.93 -0.29 0.88
N ALA A 48 3.78 -1.55 0.51
CA ALA A 48 3.22 -2.58 1.38
C ALA A 48 4.32 -3.58 1.78
N ALA A 49 4.19 -4.16 2.96
CA ALA A 49 5.21 -5.05 3.52
C ALA A 49 5.59 -6.24 2.61
N PRO A 50 4.66 -6.89 1.88
CA PRO A 50 5.07 -7.96 0.96
C PRO A 50 6.06 -7.50 -0.10
N GLN A 51 6.03 -6.22 -0.48
CA GLN A 51 6.96 -5.67 -1.47
C GLN A 51 8.39 -5.60 -0.97
N VAL A 52 8.60 -5.76 0.34
CA VAL A 52 9.93 -5.86 0.93
C VAL A 52 10.15 -7.22 1.60
N GLY A 53 9.35 -8.21 1.22
CA GLY A 53 9.54 -9.60 1.64
C GLY A 53 8.91 -9.96 2.98
N ILE A 54 8.04 -9.14 3.52
CA ILE A 54 7.43 -9.33 4.85
C ILE A 54 5.92 -9.57 4.68
N LEU A 55 5.44 -10.75 5.11
CA LEU A 55 4.03 -11.10 4.98
C LEU A 55 3.22 -10.68 6.22
N ARG A 56 3.18 -9.39 6.48
CA ARG A 56 2.41 -8.76 7.56
C ARG A 56 1.49 -7.69 6.98
N ARG A 57 0.35 -7.47 7.61
CA ARG A 57 -0.62 -6.46 7.15
C ARG A 57 -0.16 -5.06 7.57
N ILE A 58 0.89 -4.59 6.92
CA ILE A 58 1.50 -3.27 7.17
C ILE A 58 1.74 -2.60 5.83
N ALA A 59 1.34 -1.34 5.72
CA ALA A 59 1.62 -0.52 4.55
C ALA A 59 1.83 0.93 4.97
N VAL A 60 2.44 1.72 4.10
CA VAL A 60 2.62 3.15 4.28
C VAL A 60 2.19 3.87 3.02
N VAL A 61 1.61 5.05 3.17
CA VAL A 61 1.15 5.88 2.06
C VAL A 61 1.57 7.32 2.33
N GLU A 62 2.14 7.98 1.32
CA GLU A 62 2.49 9.39 1.40
C GLU A 62 2.16 10.05 0.06
N VAL A 63 0.97 10.60 -0.06
CA VAL A 63 0.53 11.31 -1.27
C VAL A 63 0.91 12.78 -1.15
N GLU A 64 0.66 13.38 0.00
CA GLU A 64 1.11 14.75 0.29
C GLU A 64 2.46 14.69 1.00
N PRO A 65 3.49 15.38 0.49
CA PRO A 65 4.82 15.34 1.10
C PRO A 65 4.79 15.68 2.59
N GLY A 66 5.42 14.83 3.39
CA GLY A 66 5.46 14.99 4.84
C GLY A 66 4.26 14.43 5.58
N GLN A 67 3.21 14.00 4.89
CA GLN A 67 2.00 13.43 5.51
C GLN A 67 1.97 11.92 5.30
N VAL A 68 2.74 11.21 6.09
CA VAL A 68 2.80 9.75 6.04
C VAL A 68 1.61 9.16 6.78
N ILE A 69 0.91 8.25 6.13
CA ILE A 69 -0.17 7.46 6.73
C ILE A 69 0.37 6.05 6.96
N GLU A 70 0.44 5.64 8.21
CA GLU A 70 0.84 4.28 8.59
C GLU A 70 -0.41 3.43 8.68
N LEU A 71 -0.39 2.27 8.06
CA LEU A 71 -1.54 1.38 7.98
C LEU A 71 -1.18 0.01 8.54
N ILE A 72 -1.54 -0.24 9.80
CA ILE A 72 -1.38 -1.55 10.43
C ILE A 72 -2.77 -2.17 10.51
N ASN A 73 -2.91 -3.37 9.95
CA ASN A 73 -4.20 -4.08 9.84
C ASN A 73 -5.28 -3.22 9.19
N PRO A 74 -5.01 -2.60 8.04
CA PRO A 74 -6.00 -1.72 7.41
C PRO A 74 -7.18 -2.50 6.87
N LYS A 75 -8.35 -1.85 6.89
CA LYS A 75 -9.58 -2.38 6.33
C LYS A 75 -10.38 -1.24 5.71
N ILE A 76 -10.85 -1.43 4.49
CA ILE A 76 -11.77 -0.48 3.86
C ILE A 76 -13.13 -0.67 4.50
N ILE A 77 -13.65 0.37 5.15
CA ILE A 77 -14.93 0.32 5.86
C ILE A 77 -16.05 1.05 5.13
N ALA A 78 -15.72 1.89 4.16
CA ALA A 78 -16.71 2.58 3.33
C ALA A 78 -16.06 2.96 2.00
N PHE A 79 -16.84 2.96 0.95
CA PHE A 79 -16.39 3.45 -0.34
C PHE A 79 -17.56 3.97 -1.15
N ALA A 80 -17.29 4.88 -2.08
CA ALA A 80 -18.30 5.47 -2.93
C ALA A 80 -17.68 5.96 -4.24
N GLY A 81 -18.51 6.02 -5.27
CA GLY A 81 -18.10 6.53 -6.57
C GLY A 81 -17.13 5.60 -7.29
N GLN A 82 -16.63 6.08 -8.42
CA GLN A 82 -15.75 5.31 -9.27
C GLN A 82 -14.79 6.24 -9.99
N GLN A 83 -13.56 5.79 -10.16
CA GLN A 83 -12.55 6.48 -10.95
C GLN A 83 -11.81 5.48 -11.82
N GLU A 84 -11.32 5.98 -12.95
CA GLU A 84 -10.49 5.21 -13.87
C GLU A 84 -9.27 6.05 -14.18
N GLU A 85 -8.13 5.67 -13.57
CA GLU A 85 -6.91 6.44 -13.67
C GLU A 85 -5.71 5.51 -13.83
N GLN A 86 -4.62 6.06 -14.33
CA GLN A 86 -3.39 5.33 -14.57
C GLN A 86 -2.68 5.03 -13.24
N GLU A 87 -2.24 3.78 -13.09
CA GLU A 87 -1.46 3.32 -11.95
C GLU A 87 -0.19 2.63 -12.41
N GLY A 88 0.81 2.69 -11.55
CA GLY A 88 2.02 1.89 -11.62
C GLY A 88 2.34 1.33 -10.25
N CYS A 89 3.39 0.53 -10.16
CA CYS A 89 3.78 -0.11 -8.91
C CYS A 89 5.30 -0.27 -8.87
N LEU A 90 5.90 -0.02 -7.71
CA LEU A 90 7.35 -0.19 -7.52
C LEU A 90 7.81 -1.62 -7.76
N SER A 91 6.91 -2.60 -7.56
CA SER A 91 7.19 -4.02 -7.81
C SER A 91 6.98 -4.42 -9.27
N ILE A 92 6.41 -3.54 -10.09
CA ILE A 92 6.15 -3.78 -11.52
C ILE A 92 6.69 -2.59 -12.31
N PRO A 93 8.02 -2.46 -12.42
CA PRO A 93 8.61 -1.32 -13.10
C PRO A 93 8.30 -1.31 -14.59
N ASN A 94 8.15 -0.12 -15.14
CA ASN A 94 7.94 0.10 -16.58
C ASN A 94 6.61 -0.41 -17.12
N ARG A 95 5.65 -0.73 -16.25
CA ARG A 95 4.28 -1.07 -16.67
C ARG A 95 3.30 -0.11 -16.01
N TRP A 96 2.35 0.34 -16.80
CA TRP A 96 1.30 1.26 -16.35
C TRP A 96 -0.03 0.77 -16.89
N GLY A 97 -1.07 0.92 -16.11
CA GLY A 97 -2.40 0.53 -16.54
C GLY A 97 -3.46 1.40 -15.92
N VAL A 98 -4.59 1.51 -16.61
CA VAL A 98 -5.75 2.20 -16.07
C VAL A 98 -6.51 1.20 -15.21
N THR A 99 -6.73 1.54 -13.95
CA THR A 99 -7.49 0.71 -13.03
C THR A 99 -8.84 1.35 -12.76
N ARG A 100 -9.80 0.52 -12.37
CA ARG A 100 -11.10 0.99 -11.91
C ARG A 100 -11.16 0.82 -10.40
N ARG A 101 -11.31 1.95 -9.70
CA ARG A 101 -11.26 1.99 -8.24
C ARG A 101 -12.38 2.87 -7.69
N PRO A 102 -12.76 2.71 -6.41
CA PRO A 102 -13.64 3.71 -5.77
C PRO A 102 -13.01 5.09 -5.82
N LYS A 103 -13.81 6.11 -6.03
CA LYS A 103 -13.37 7.49 -6.01
C LYS A 103 -13.10 7.99 -4.60
N HIS A 104 -13.88 7.49 -3.64
CA HIS A 104 -13.78 7.85 -2.22
C HIS A 104 -13.68 6.58 -1.40
N VAL A 105 -12.77 6.53 -0.44
CA VAL A 105 -12.66 5.41 0.49
C VAL A 105 -12.43 5.92 1.90
N THR A 106 -12.91 5.13 2.87
CA THR A 106 -12.56 5.32 4.27
C THR A 106 -11.92 4.02 4.75
N VAL A 107 -10.75 4.16 5.36
CA VAL A 107 -9.96 3.04 5.86
C VAL A 107 -9.83 3.15 7.37
N ARG A 108 -10.04 2.04 8.07
CA ARG A 108 -9.74 1.92 9.49
C ARG A 108 -8.45 1.13 9.64
N ALA A 109 -7.54 1.63 10.46
CA ALA A 109 -6.25 0.99 10.68
C ALA A 109 -5.71 1.38 12.06
N MET A 110 -4.54 0.84 12.43
CA MET A 110 -3.79 1.27 13.59
C MET A 110 -2.51 1.97 13.14
N ASN A 111 -2.03 2.93 13.93
CA ASN A 111 -0.73 3.54 13.73
C ASN A 111 0.34 2.82 14.60
N ARG A 112 1.57 3.32 14.57
CA ARG A 112 2.69 2.71 15.31
C ARG A 112 2.51 2.70 16.83
N ASN A 113 1.63 3.53 17.34
CA ASN A 113 1.34 3.60 18.77
C ASN A 113 0.20 2.68 19.20
N GLY A 114 -0.34 1.89 18.25
CA GLY A 114 -1.46 1.01 18.51
C GLY A 114 -2.80 1.71 18.58
N GLU A 115 -2.86 2.97 18.19
CA GLU A 115 -4.09 3.74 18.19
C GLU A 115 -4.88 3.47 16.93
N THR A 116 -6.17 3.15 17.08
CA THR A 116 -7.07 2.95 15.93
C THR A 116 -7.50 4.31 15.40
N PHE A 117 -7.46 4.46 14.09
CA PHE A 117 -7.89 5.69 13.43
C PHE A 117 -8.63 5.35 12.13
N GLU A 118 -9.33 6.36 11.62
CA GLU A 118 -9.97 6.28 10.31
C GLU A 118 -9.42 7.40 9.44
N VAL A 119 -9.15 7.09 8.20
CA VAL A 119 -8.71 8.06 7.20
C VAL A 119 -9.61 7.94 5.98
N SER A 120 -10.10 9.09 5.52
CA SER A 120 -10.89 9.16 4.29
C SER A 120 -10.07 9.85 3.22
N GLY A 121 -10.11 9.33 2.02
CA GLY A 121 -9.39 9.88 0.89
C GLY A 121 -10.19 9.80 -0.39
N SER A 122 -9.84 10.68 -1.32
CA SER A 122 -10.44 10.75 -2.64
C SER A 122 -9.36 10.75 -3.71
N ASP A 123 -9.72 10.43 -4.93
CA ASP A 123 -8.85 10.48 -6.10
C ASP A 123 -7.53 9.72 -5.88
N LEU A 124 -6.38 10.38 -5.91
CA LEU A 124 -5.07 9.72 -5.78
C LEU A 124 -4.92 9.02 -4.43
N LEU A 125 -5.35 9.65 -3.33
CA LEU A 125 -5.26 9.02 -2.02
C LEU A 125 -6.13 7.76 -1.95
N ALA A 126 -7.33 7.81 -2.50
CA ALA A 126 -8.19 6.62 -2.55
C ALA A 126 -7.54 5.50 -3.36
N ARG A 127 -6.93 5.82 -4.51
CA ARG A 127 -6.21 4.82 -5.32
C ARG A 127 -5.04 4.22 -4.55
N ALA A 128 -4.24 5.07 -3.89
CA ALA A 128 -3.07 4.61 -3.13
C ALA A 128 -3.48 3.70 -1.97
N LEU A 129 -4.50 4.07 -1.22
CA LEU A 129 -5.00 3.24 -0.12
C LEU A 129 -5.48 1.88 -0.62
N CYS A 130 -6.26 1.85 -1.69
CA CYS A 130 -6.74 0.59 -2.28
C CYS A 130 -5.60 -0.26 -2.83
N HIS A 131 -4.64 0.36 -3.52
CA HIS A 131 -3.48 -0.32 -4.10
C HIS A 131 -2.67 -1.04 -3.02
N GLU A 132 -2.37 -0.35 -1.90
CA GLU A 132 -1.57 -0.93 -0.83
C GLU A 132 -2.34 -2.02 -0.07
N ILE A 133 -3.62 -1.82 0.17
CA ILE A 133 -4.44 -2.85 0.83
C ILE A 133 -4.55 -4.10 -0.05
N ASP A 134 -4.67 -3.94 -1.37
CA ASP A 134 -4.66 -5.07 -2.30
C ASP A 134 -3.38 -5.90 -2.17
N HIS A 135 -2.22 -5.26 -2.04
CA HIS A 135 -0.96 -5.98 -1.83
C HIS A 135 -1.02 -6.89 -0.60
N LEU A 136 -1.70 -6.46 0.45
CA LEU A 136 -1.82 -7.24 1.68
C LEU A 136 -2.69 -8.48 1.48
N ASP A 137 -3.50 -8.49 0.43
CA ASP A 137 -4.36 -9.62 0.06
C ASP A 137 -3.80 -10.41 -1.13
N GLY A 138 -2.55 -10.15 -1.51
CA GLY A 138 -1.89 -10.85 -2.61
C GLY A 138 -2.34 -10.41 -3.99
N LYS A 139 -2.89 -9.20 -4.10
CA LYS A 139 -3.39 -8.66 -5.36
C LYS A 139 -2.48 -7.56 -5.88
N LEU A 140 -2.34 -7.48 -7.19
CA LEU A 140 -1.55 -6.46 -7.88
C LEU A 140 -2.47 -5.62 -8.76
N PHE A 141 -2.04 -4.40 -9.11
CA PHE A 141 -2.90 -3.52 -9.91
C PHE A 141 -3.26 -4.12 -11.28
N VAL A 142 -2.39 -4.98 -11.82
CA VAL A 142 -2.65 -5.66 -13.09
C VAL A 142 -3.88 -6.56 -13.03
N ASP A 143 -4.30 -6.97 -11.83
CA ASP A 143 -5.49 -7.82 -11.64
C ASP A 143 -6.79 -7.03 -11.81
N CYS A 144 -6.76 -5.72 -11.54
CA CYS A 144 -7.94 -4.85 -11.69
C CYS A 144 -7.77 -3.82 -12.82
N MET A 145 -6.73 -3.98 -13.61
CA MET A 145 -6.43 -3.12 -14.74
C MET A 145 -7.44 -3.38 -15.87
N ILE A 146 -8.05 -2.32 -16.38
CA ILE A 146 -9.00 -2.41 -17.51
C ILE A 146 -8.33 -2.11 -18.84
N LYS A 147 -7.15 -1.52 -18.82
CA LYS A 147 -6.40 -1.17 -20.02
C LYS A 147 -4.94 -0.98 -19.66
N GLU A 148 -4.05 -1.58 -20.42
CA GLU A 148 -2.61 -1.33 -20.25
C GLU A 148 -2.21 -0.12 -21.08
N VAL A 149 -1.36 0.74 -20.51
CA VAL A 149 -0.82 1.93 -21.16
C VAL A 149 0.53 1.58 -21.75
N GLU A 150 0.71 1.89 -23.03
CA GLU A 150 1.97 1.67 -23.74
C GLU A 150 2.86 2.92 -23.75
#